data_54ce9b24b4090435b1ac55caecc677fd
#
_entry.id   54ce9b24b4090435b1ac55caecc677fd
#
_cell.length_a   1.000
_cell.length_b   1.000
_cell.length_c   1.000
_cell.angle_alpha   90.00
_cell.angle_beta   90.00
_cell.angle_gamma   90.00
#
_symmetry.space_group_name_H-M   'P 1'
#
loop_
_entity.id
_entity.type
_entity.pdbx_description
1 polymer ?
#
loop_
_entity_poly.entity_id
_entity_poly.type
_entity_poly.pdbx_seq_one_letter_code
_entity_poly.pdbx_strand_id
1 'polypeptide(L)'
;MSTVGNVSVGKPKTSGAIFRAPLGTTLPTDATSTLDQAFVELGYVSDDGVINANTPESEKIKAWGGDTVLTPLTEKEDEFSVTLLEVLNADVLAAVYGADHVTGTLATGITVEATSDESEEAVWVVDMVMRGGALKRIVIPDGKISDMDDITYKDDEAVGYALTITALPDSEGVTHYEYIKAK
;
A
#
# COMPACT_ATOMS: atom_id res chain seq x y z
N MET A 1 -15.14 -25.40 -14.52
CA MET A 1 -15.88 -25.78 -13.30
C MET A 1 -15.53 -24.82 -12.19
N SER A 2 -16.51 -24.31 -11.46
CA SER A 2 -16.27 -23.47 -10.28
C SER A 2 -15.76 -24.36 -9.14
N THR A 3 -14.67 -23.96 -8.49
CA THR A 3 -14.04 -24.72 -7.39
C THR A 3 -14.03 -23.88 -6.12
N VAL A 4 -14.70 -24.34 -5.08
CA VAL A 4 -14.78 -23.67 -3.77
C VAL A 4 -13.37 -23.45 -3.16
N GLY A 5 -12.40 -24.31 -3.50
CA GLY A 5 -11.01 -24.17 -3.07
C GLY A 5 -10.31 -22.90 -3.57
N ASN A 6 -10.83 -22.27 -4.62
CA ASN A 6 -10.31 -21.02 -5.16
C ASN A 6 -10.91 -19.76 -4.49
N VAL A 7 -11.91 -19.95 -3.60
CA VAL A 7 -12.46 -18.85 -2.79
C VAL A 7 -11.59 -18.70 -1.55
N SER A 8 -11.08 -17.49 -1.32
CA SER A 8 -10.11 -17.25 -0.25
C SER A 8 -10.42 -15.99 0.56
N VAL A 9 -9.81 -15.93 1.73
CA VAL A 9 -9.71 -14.77 2.60
C VAL A 9 -8.22 -14.47 2.81
N GLY A 10 -7.84 -13.21 2.84
CA GLY A 10 -6.47 -12.78 3.13
C GLY A 10 -6.30 -12.49 4.62
N LYS A 11 -5.17 -12.90 5.18
CA LYS A 11 -4.73 -12.53 6.53
C LYS A 11 -3.31 -11.99 6.45
N PRO A 12 -2.95 -11.02 7.30
CA PRO A 12 -1.57 -10.56 7.36
C PRO A 12 -0.64 -11.73 7.68
N LYS A 13 0.56 -11.69 7.12
CA LYS A 13 1.59 -12.66 7.46
C LYS A 13 2.09 -12.39 8.88
N THR A 14 2.37 -13.43 9.66
CA THR A 14 2.76 -13.32 11.08
C THR A 14 4.05 -12.52 11.31
N SER A 15 4.89 -12.38 10.27
CA SER A 15 6.15 -11.63 10.28
C SER A 15 6.03 -10.23 9.68
N GLY A 16 4.84 -9.64 9.68
CA GLY A 16 4.55 -8.35 9.08
C GLY A 16 3.74 -8.46 7.80
N ALA A 17 2.85 -7.47 7.63
CA ALA A 17 1.96 -7.40 6.48
C ALA A 17 2.43 -6.38 5.46
N ILE A 18 2.96 -5.24 5.91
CA ILE A 18 3.34 -4.12 5.04
C ILE A 18 4.79 -3.74 5.27
N PHE A 19 5.49 -3.58 4.16
CA PHE A 19 6.89 -3.17 4.13
C PHE A 19 7.05 -2.00 3.17
N ARG A 20 7.96 -1.09 3.51
CA ARG A 20 8.38 0.04 2.68
C ARG A 20 9.88 0.01 2.48
N ALA A 21 10.36 0.41 1.31
CA ALA A 21 11.77 0.60 1.02
C ALA A 21 11.96 1.83 0.11
N PRO A 22 13.15 2.44 0.11
CA PRO A 22 13.46 3.52 -0.82
C PRO A 22 13.24 3.11 -2.28
N LEU A 23 12.85 4.07 -3.12
CA LEU A 23 12.71 3.86 -4.56
C LEU A 23 14.02 3.31 -5.15
N GLY A 24 13.90 2.35 -6.08
CA GLY A 24 15.05 1.67 -6.70
C GLY A 24 15.59 0.47 -5.90
N THR A 25 14.99 0.13 -4.75
CA THR A 25 15.29 -1.12 -4.04
C THR A 25 14.92 -2.33 -4.91
N THR A 26 15.73 -3.40 -4.83
CA THR A 26 15.49 -4.65 -5.58
C THR A 26 14.11 -5.24 -5.25
N LEU A 27 13.26 -5.35 -6.27
CA LEU A 27 11.90 -5.87 -6.11
C LEU A 27 11.90 -7.39 -5.88
N PRO A 28 11.04 -7.91 -5.00
CA PRO A 28 10.79 -9.34 -4.93
C PRO A 28 10.03 -9.80 -6.18
N THR A 29 10.40 -10.96 -6.72
CA THR A 29 9.84 -11.52 -7.96
C THR A 29 8.91 -12.72 -7.74
N ASP A 30 8.64 -13.08 -6.49
CA ASP A 30 7.71 -14.15 -6.11
C ASP A 30 7.14 -13.93 -4.69
N ALA A 31 6.15 -14.75 -4.31
CA ALA A 31 5.48 -14.66 -3.01
C ALA A 31 6.32 -15.22 -1.83
N THR A 32 7.51 -15.77 -2.08
CA THR A 32 8.31 -16.51 -1.07
C THR A 32 9.74 -15.99 -0.91
N SER A 33 10.26 -15.25 -1.88
CA SER A 33 11.60 -14.67 -1.82
C SER A 33 11.77 -13.79 -0.59
N THR A 34 12.96 -13.82 -0.01
CA THR A 34 13.34 -12.90 1.06
C THR A 34 13.35 -11.48 0.50
N LEU A 35 12.79 -10.54 1.23
CA LEU A 35 12.86 -9.13 0.90
C LEU A 35 14.29 -8.62 1.03
N ASP A 36 14.65 -7.62 0.24
CA ASP A 36 15.91 -6.89 0.39
C ASP A 36 16.01 -6.29 1.80
N GLN A 37 17.23 -6.11 2.30
CA GLN A 37 17.48 -5.57 3.65
C GLN A 37 17.00 -4.11 3.82
N ALA A 38 16.80 -3.39 2.72
CA ALA A 38 16.28 -2.04 2.74
C ALA A 38 14.77 -1.97 3.07
N PHE A 39 14.06 -3.10 3.00
CA PHE A 39 12.65 -3.13 3.38
C PHE A 39 12.47 -3.07 4.90
N VAL A 40 11.74 -2.08 5.35
CA VAL A 40 11.36 -1.87 6.75
C VAL A 40 9.91 -2.29 6.94
N GLU A 41 9.63 -3.05 7.99
CA GLU A 41 8.30 -3.48 8.37
C GLU A 41 7.56 -2.34 9.09
N LEU A 42 6.31 -2.08 8.70
CA LEU A 42 5.48 -1.01 9.26
C LEU A 42 4.50 -1.49 10.37
N GLY A 43 4.71 -2.69 10.87
CA GLY A 43 3.98 -3.21 12.02
C GLY A 43 2.53 -3.58 11.75
N TYR A 44 1.67 -3.36 12.75
CA TYR A 44 0.26 -3.73 12.70
C TYR A 44 -0.59 -2.78 11.85
N VAL A 45 -1.55 -3.38 11.16
CA VAL A 45 -2.56 -2.71 10.34
C VAL A 45 -3.92 -2.89 10.99
N SER A 46 -4.86 -1.96 10.75
CA SER A 46 -6.25 -2.08 11.23
C SER A 46 -6.93 -3.34 10.68
N ASP A 47 -8.05 -3.73 11.30
CA ASP A 47 -8.85 -4.89 10.89
C ASP A 47 -9.57 -4.69 9.55
N ASP A 48 -9.64 -3.47 9.02
CA ASP A 48 -10.07 -3.20 7.64
C ASP A 48 -9.09 -3.76 6.61
N GLY A 49 -7.84 -4.01 7.01
CA GLY A 49 -6.80 -4.59 6.17
C GLY A 49 -6.23 -3.61 5.14
N VAL A 50 -5.97 -4.12 3.93
CA VAL A 50 -5.50 -3.33 2.79
C VAL A 50 -6.57 -3.35 1.72
N ILE A 51 -6.98 -2.19 1.26
CA ILE A 51 -7.98 -1.99 0.21
C ILE A 51 -7.24 -1.55 -1.06
N ASN A 52 -7.44 -2.26 -2.16
CA ASN A 52 -6.99 -1.82 -3.47
C ASN A 52 -8.17 -1.32 -4.29
N ALA A 53 -8.10 -0.08 -4.72
CA ALA A 53 -9.02 0.55 -5.65
C ALA A 53 -8.31 0.70 -7.01
N ASN A 54 -8.69 -0.10 -7.99
CA ASN A 54 -8.19 -0.04 -9.35
C ASN A 54 -9.34 0.32 -10.28
N THR A 55 -9.63 1.61 -10.36
CA THR A 55 -10.84 2.13 -10.98
C THR A 55 -10.55 2.73 -12.35
N PRO A 56 -11.00 2.11 -13.46
CA PRO A 56 -10.89 2.73 -14.78
C PRO A 56 -11.97 3.80 -14.96
N GLU A 57 -11.57 4.98 -15.38
CA GLU A 57 -12.48 6.03 -15.81
C GLU A 57 -12.57 6.11 -17.33
N SER A 58 -13.77 6.34 -17.84
CA SER A 58 -14.04 6.40 -19.28
C SER A 58 -14.95 7.56 -19.61
N GLU A 59 -14.63 8.31 -20.64
CA GLU A 59 -15.46 9.37 -21.16
C GLU A 59 -16.31 8.89 -22.34
N LYS A 60 -17.59 9.27 -22.36
CA LYS A 60 -18.51 8.93 -23.46
C LYS A 60 -18.52 10.02 -24.50
N ILE A 61 -17.98 9.74 -25.68
CA ILE A 61 -18.12 10.64 -26.84
C ILE A 61 -19.44 10.33 -27.55
N LYS A 62 -20.27 11.36 -27.68
CA LYS A 62 -21.60 11.26 -28.31
C LYS A 62 -21.61 11.86 -29.70
N ALA A 63 -22.33 11.22 -30.62
CA ALA A 63 -22.68 11.79 -31.91
C ALA A 63 -23.75 12.87 -31.78
N TRP A 64 -23.90 13.68 -32.83
CA TRP A 64 -25.03 14.60 -32.93
C TRP A 64 -26.34 13.80 -33.00
N GLY A 65 -27.18 13.95 -32.00
CA GLY A 65 -28.38 13.14 -31.80
C GLY A 65 -28.37 12.33 -30.50
N GLY A 66 -27.22 12.26 -29.80
CA GLY A 66 -27.09 11.73 -28.45
C GLY A 66 -26.55 10.28 -28.34
N ASP A 67 -26.38 9.60 -29.45
CA ASP A 67 -25.83 8.26 -29.47
C ASP A 67 -24.36 8.24 -29.02
N THR A 68 -23.98 7.31 -28.12
CA THR A 68 -22.59 7.10 -27.71
C THR A 68 -21.85 6.36 -28.82
N VAL A 69 -20.84 7.02 -29.43
CA VAL A 69 -20.06 6.46 -30.55
C VAL A 69 -18.69 5.93 -30.15
N LEU A 70 -18.15 6.38 -28.99
CA LEU A 70 -16.88 5.94 -28.47
C LEU A 70 -16.84 6.09 -26.95
N THR A 71 -16.10 5.22 -26.27
CA THR A 71 -15.90 5.29 -24.82
C THR A 71 -14.41 5.03 -24.53
N PRO A 72 -13.52 6.04 -24.79
CA PRO A 72 -12.10 5.89 -24.49
C PRO A 72 -11.90 5.85 -22.98
N LEU A 73 -10.90 5.07 -22.56
CA LEU A 73 -10.37 5.13 -21.21
C LEU A 73 -9.63 6.46 -21.05
N THR A 74 -10.01 7.25 -20.04
CA THR A 74 -9.40 8.55 -19.77
C THR A 74 -8.38 8.47 -18.66
N GLU A 75 -8.65 7.64 -17.65
CA GLU A 75 -7.80 7.49 -16.48
C GLU A 75 -7.93 6.08 -15.90
N LYS A 76 -6.89 5.61 -15.27
CA LYS A 76 -6.90 4.36 -14.51
C LYS A 76 -6.02 4.56 -13.28
N GLU A 77 -6.64 4.98 -12.20
CA GLU A 77 -5.99 5.07 -10.90
C GLU A 77 -5.87 3.71 -10.25
N ASP A 78 -4.75 3.47 -9.62
CA ASP A 78 -4.46 2.26 -8.85
C ASP A 78 -3.99 2.69 -7.46
N GLU A 79 -4.87 2.55 -6.47
CA GLU A 79 -4.67 3.07 -5.13
C GLU A 79 -4.76 1.96 -4.10
N PHE A 80 -3.95 2.09 -3.05
CA PHE A 80 -3.94 1.19 -1.91
C PHE A 80 -4.17 1.98 -0.63
N SER A 81 -5.30 1.73 0.04
CA SER A 81 -5.60 2.34 1.33
C SER A 81 -5.29 1.39 2.47
N VAL A 82 -4.68 1.91 3.54
CA VAL A 82 -4.27 1.15 4.71
C VAL A 82 -4.18 2.04 5.94
N THR A 83 -4.55 1.51 7.11
CA THR A 83 -4.36 2.21 8.39
C THR A 83 -3.27 1.55 9.21
N LEU A 84 -2.17 2.26 9.45
CA LEU A 84 -1.05 1.82 10.27
C LEU A 84 -1.32 2.15 11.74
N LEU A 85 -1.20 1.16 12.63
CA LEU A 85 -1.57 1.31 14.05
C LEU A 85 -0.37 1.56 14.98
N GLU A 86 0.85 1.29 14.53
CA GLU A 86 2.05 1.45 15.37
C GLU A 86 2.56 2.90 15.38
N VAL A 87 1.75 3.81 15.92
CA VAL A 87 2.04 5.26 15.94
C VAL A 87 3.27 5.66 16.79
N LEU A 88 3.81 4.74 17.59
CA LEU A 88 5.03 4.95 18.39
C LEU A 88 6.27 4.32 17.72
N ASN A 89 6.11 3.72 16.57
CA ASN A 89 7.19 3.13 15.78
C ASN A 89 7.84 4.20 14.90
N ALA A 90 9.15 4.42 15.08
CA ALA A 90 9.90 5.43 14.33
C ALA A 90 9.87 5.19 12.82
N ASP A 91 9.83 3.92 12.38
CA ASP A 91 9.78 3.56 10.97
C ASP A 91 8.41 3.90 10.34
N VAL A 92 7.33 3.73 11.10
CA VAL A 92 5.99 4.16 10.68
C VAL A 92 5.93 5.69 10.56
N LEU A 93 6.46 6.39 11.57
CA LEU A 93 6.53 7.86 11.54
C LEU A 93 7.37 8.36 10.36
N ALA A 94 8.51 7.71 10.08
CA ALA A 94 9.36 8.03 8.93
C ALA A 94 8.66 7.75 7.59
N ALA A 95 7.81 6.72 7.53
CA ALA A 95 7.01 6.46 6.33
C ALA A 95 5.94 7.54 6.09
N VAL A 96 5.36 8.08 7.16
CA VAL A 96 4.26 9.06 7.10
C VAL A 96 4.77 10.49 6.89
N TYR A 97 5.80 10.89 7.65
CA TYR A 97 6.28 12.27 7.69
C TYR A 97 7.59 12.53 6.93
N GLY A 98 8.21 11.45 6.41
CA GLY A 98 9.53 11.50 5.80
C GLY A 98 10.66 11.13 6.77
N ALA A 99 11.64 10.40 6.28
CA ALA A 99 12.74 9.90 7.11
C ALA A 99 13.60 11.03 7.70
N ASP A 100 13.78 12.12 6.98
CA ASP A 100 14.57 13.27 7.40
C ASP A 100 13.88 14.13 8.49
N HIS A 101 12.58 13.93 8.68
CA HIS A 101 11.74 14.68 9.63
C HIS A 101 11.47 13.91 10.94
N VAL A 102 12.02 12.72 11.09
CA VAL A 102 11.85 11.89 12.29
C VAL A 102 13.19 11.59 12.91
N THR A 103 13.38 12.00 14.15
CA THR A 103 14.64 11.79 14.88
C THR A 103 14.41 11.19 16.26
N GLY A 104 15.39 10.42 16.72
CA GLY A 104 15.34 9.75 18.03
C GLY A 104 14.69 8.37 18.00
N THR A 105 14.42 7.83 19.17
CA THR A 105 13.79 6.52 19.40
C THR A 105 12.79 6.64 20.53
N LEU A 106 11.89 5.66 20.68
CA LEU A 106 10.94 5.67 21.80
C LEU A 106 11.64 5.75 23.17
N ALA A 107 12.83 5.16 23.29
CA ALA A 107 13.62 5.20 24.54
C ALA A 107 14.29 6.55 24.81
N THR A 108 14.68 7.28 23.77
CA THR A 108 15.39 8.57 23.88
C THR A 108 14.48 9.79 23.66
N GLY A 109 13.26 9.54 23.24
CA GLY A 109 12.29 10.52 22.76
C GLY A 109 12.33 10.58 21.23
N ILE A 110 11.15 10.53 20.60
CA ILE A 110 10.98 10.72 19.16
C ILE A 110 10.54 12.17 18.94
N THR A 111 11.19 12.84 18.01
CA THR A 111 10.76 14.14 17.51
C THR A 111 10.31 13.98 16.06
N VAL A 112 9.13 14.48 15.76
CA VAL A 112 8.55 14.51 14.41
C VAL A 112 8.35 15.97 14.01
N GLU A 113 8.88 16.36 12.86
CA GLU A 113 8.69 17.67 12.27
C GLU A 113 7.73 17.53 11.08
N ALA A 114 6.46 17.92 11.29
CA ALA A 114 5.50 17.95 10.20
C ALA A 114 5.76 19.16 9.30
N THR A 115 6.11 18.91 8.05
CA THR A 115 6.37 19.92 7.03
C THR A 115 5.29 19.90 5.95
N SER A 116 5.37 20.83 5.01
CA SER A 116 4.54 20.85 3.80
C SER A 116 5.25 20.21 2.60
N ASP A 117 6.31 19.44 2.84
CA ASP A 117 7.03 18.75 1.79
C ASP A 117 6.19 17.59 1.24
N GLU A 118 6.37 17.31 -0.03
CA GLU A 118 5.69 16.18 -0.66
C GLU A 118 6.19 14.85 -0.11
N SER A 119 5.29 13.87 -0.01
CA SER A 119 5.64 12.50 0.34
C SER A 119 6.62 11.91 -0.68
N GLU A 120 7.63 11.22 -0.20
CA GLU A 120 8.62 10.53 -1.04
C GLU A 120 8.00 9.30 -1.71
N GLU A 121 8.38 9.11 -2.98
CA GLU A 121 8.13 7.86 -3.69
C GLU A 121 8.92 6.71 -3.09
N ALA A 122 8.30 5.54 -3.00
CA ALA A 122 8.89 4.39 -2.33
C ALA A 122 8.37 3.07 -2.94
N VAL A 123 9.10 2.01 -2.70
CA VAL A 123 8.63 0.64 -2.97
C VAL A 123 7.79 0.16 -1.78
N TRP A 124 6.62 -0.41 -2.08
CA TRP A 124 5.74 -0.99 -1.05
C TRP A 124 5.50 -2.47 -1.33
N VAL A 125 5.47 -3.26 -0.28
CA VAL A 125 5.16 -4.69 -0.35
C VAL A 125 4.10 -5.04 0.68
N VAL A 126 3.09 -5.78 0.23
CA VAL A 126 2.03 -6.32 1.11
C VAL A 126 2.10 -7.84 1.07
N ASP A 127 2.40 -8.47 2.22
CA ASP A 127 2.48 -9.92 2.39
C ASP A 127 1.25 -10.45 3.14
N MET A 128 0.56 -11.41 2.56
CA MET A 128 -0.61 -12.02 3.18
C MET A 128 -0.63 -13.54 3.00
N VAL A 129 -1.32 -14.21 3.91
CA VAL A 129 -1.60 -15.65 3.87
C VAL A 129 -3.08 -15.84 3.53
N MET A 130 -3.31 -16.57 2.44
CA MET A 130 -4.63 -16.90 1.95
C MET A 130 -5.14 -18.21 2.59
N ARG A 131 -6.44 -18.48 2.43
CA ARG A 131 -7.03 -19.74 2.85
C ARG A 131 -6.22 -20.95 2.32
N GLY A 132 -6.01 -21.97 3.17
CA GLY A 132 -5.22 -23.15 2.80
C GLY A 132 -3.70 -22.95 2.91
N GLY A 133 -3.25 -21.76 3.35
CA GLY A 133 -1.85 -21.43 3.55
C GLY A 133 -1.12 -20.96 2.28
N ALA A 134 -1.84 -20.70 1.18
CA ALA A 134 -1.25 -20.07 0.01
C ALA A 134 -0.76 -18.67 0.37
N LEU A 135 0.37 -18.28 -0.19
CA LEU A 135 0.96 -16.95 0.01
C LEU A 135 0.56 -16.04 -1.13
N LYS A 136 0.20 -14.81 -0.80
CA LYS A 136 0.01 -13.74 -1.77
C LYS A 136 0.88 -12.56 -1.37
N ARG A 137 1.62 -12.02 -2.32
CA ARG A 137 2.43 -10.81 -2.20
C ARG A 137 1.99 -9.81 -3.26
N ILE A 138 1.74 -8.58 -2.85
CA ILE A 138 1.55 -7.44 -3.74
C ILE A 138 2.82 -6.60 -3.65
N VAL A 139 3.35 -6.18 -4.79
CA VAL A 139 4.53 -5.32 -4.90
C VAL A 139 4.15 -4.10 -5.71
N ILE A 140 4.26 -2.93 -5.09
CA ILE A 140 4.08 -1.63 -5.73
C ILE A 140 5.49 -1.07 -5.96
N PRO A 141 5.99 -1.08 -7.22
CA PRO A 141 7.36 -0.70 -7.53
C PRO A 141 7.65 0.78 -7.30
N ASP A 142 6.61 1.59 -7.44
CA ASP A 142 6.65 3.03 -7.23
C ASP A 142 5.30 3.47 -6.65
N GLY A 143 5.29 3.82 -5.38
CA GLY A 143 4.09 4.24 -4.65
C GLY A 143 4.34 5.49 -3.84
N LYS A 144 3.45 6.47 -3.99
CA LYS A 144 3.47 7.74 -3.26
C LYS A 144 2.26 7.83 -2.35
N ILE A 145 2.45 8.25 -1.10
CA ILE A 145 1.32 8.61 -0.24
C ILE A 145 0.68 9.86 -0.83
N SER A 146 -0.53 9.72 -1.32
CA SER A 146 -1.30 10.79 -1.97
C SER A 146 -2.29 11.46 -1.04
N ASP A 147 -2.76 10.74 -0.03
CA ASP A 147 -3.71 11.25 0.95
C ASP A 147 -3.49 10.61 2.33
N MET A 148 -3.88 11.32 3.37
CA MET A 148 -3.91 10.86 4.75
C MET A 148 -5.14 11.43 5.43
N ASP A 149 -5.99 10.56 5.97
CA ASP A 149 -7.18 10.95 6.71
C ASP A 149 -6.84 11.67 8.03
N ASP A 150 -7.83 12.28 8.65
CA ASP A 150 -7.72 12.93 9.94
C ASP A 150 -7.23 11.96 11.03
N ILE A 151 -6.18 12.36 11.75
CA ILE A 151 -5.67 11.60 12.90
C ILE A 151 -6.55 11.90 14.11
N THR A 152 -7.25 10.89 14.61
CA THR A 152 -8.12 11.03 15.76
C THR A 152 -7.45 10.49 17.04
N TYR A 153 -7.41 11.31 18.09
CA TYR A 153 -6.89 10.94 19.42
C TYR A 153 -8.07 10.80 20.39
N LYS A 154 -8.37 9.57 20.77
CA LYS A 154 -9.43 9.21 21.74
C LYS A 154 -8.90 8.21 22.76
N ASP A 155 -9.61 8.03 23.86
CA ASP A 155 -9.27 7.09 24.93
C ASP A 155 -9.85 5.68 24.73
N ASP A 156 -10.80 5.54 23.83
CA ASP A 156 -11.54 4.31 23.53
C ASP A 156 -11.27 3.70 22.14
N GLU A 157 -10.38 4.32 21.37
CA GLU A 157 -10.03 3.89 19.99
C GLU A 157 -8.51 3.97 19.78
N ALA A 158 -7.95 3.01 19.03
CA ALA A 158 -6.55 3.07 18.68
C ALA A 158 -6.28 4.24 17.74
N VAL A 159 -5.22 5.00 18.01
CA VAL A 159 -4.72 6.00 17.07
C VAL A 159 -4.08 5.28 15.89
N GLY A 160 -4.31 5.76 14.68
CA GLY A 160 -3.73 5.18 13.46
C GLY A 160 -3.51 6.24 12.39
N TYR A 161 -2.65 5.92 11.43
CA TYR A 161 -2.44 6.70 10.22
C TYR A 161 -3.14 6.00 9.06
N ALA A 162 -4.29 6.52 8.65
CA ALA A 162 -5.01 6.04 7.48
C ALA A 162 -4.44 6.71 6.24
N LEU A 163 -3.76 5.92 5.41
CA LEU A 163 -3.01 6.38 4.25
C LEU A 163 -3.64 5.87 2.98
N THR A 164 -3.61 6.69 1.93
CA THR A 164 -3.83 6.27 0.55
C THR A 164 -2.51 6.38 -0.21
N ILE A 165 -2.10 5.27 -0.81
CA ILE A 165 -0.88 5.13 -1.61
C ILE A 165 -1.32 5.01 -3.06
N THR A 166 -0.99 6.01 -3.87
CA THR A 166 -1.17 5.94 -5.33
C THR A 166 0.00 5.20 -5.94
N ALA A 167 -0.29 4.12 -6.67
CA ALA A 167 0.71 3.35 -7.39
C ALA A 167 1.00 3.98 -8.75
N LEU A 168 2.23 4.40 -8.93
CA LEU A 168 2.73 4.96 -10.19
C LEU A 168 3.28 3.85 -11.09
N PRO A 169 3.20 4.01 -12.42
CA PRO A 169 3.72 3.01 -13.35
C PRO A 169 5.25 2.99 -13.33
N ASP A 170 5.81 1.80 -13.26
CA ASP A 170 7.24 1.58 -13.45
C ASP A 170 7.67 1.75 -14.93
N SER A 171 8.94 1.45 -15.25
CA SER A 171 9.48 1.56 -16.62
C SER A 171 8.79 0.64 -17.63
N GLU A 172 8.06 -0.37 -17.19
CA GLU A 172 7.28 -1.30 -18.01
C GLU A 172 5.79 -0.90 -18.09
N GLY A 173 5.39 0.17 -17.39
CA GLY A 173 4.02 0.64 -17.32
C GLY A 173 3.15 -0.15 -16.32
N VAL A 174 3.77 -0.86 -15.38
CA VAL A 174 3.07 -1.67 -14.38
C VAL A 174 2.97 -0.90 -13.07
N THR A 175 1.76 -0.76 -12.53
CA THR A 175 1.50 -0.07 -11.27
C THR A 175 1.74 -0.98 -10.06
N HIS A 176 1.36 -2.26 -10.15
CA HIS A 176 1.69 -3.24 -9.12
C HIS A 176 1.79 -4.66 -9.70
N TYR A 177 2.51 -5.52 -9.00
CA TYR A 177 2.63 -6.95 -9.28
C TYR A 177 1.95 -7.76 -8.19
N GLU A 178 1.26 -8.83 -8.57
CA GLU A 178 0.68 -9.79 -7.63
C GLU A 178 1.30 -11.17 -7.83
N TYR A 179 1.92 -11.70 -6.78
CA TYR A 179 2.49 -13.03 -6.78
C TYR A 179 1.68 -13.94 -5.85
N ILE A 180 1.21 -15.07 -6.37
CA ILE A 180 0.43 -16.04 -5.61
C ILE A 180 1.11 -17.40 -5.73
N LYS A 181 1.35 -18.06 -4.59
CA LYS A 181 1.95 -19.39 -4.55
C LYS A 181 1.23 -20.28 -3.55
N ALA A 182 0.88 -21.49 -3.97
CA ALA A 182 0.40 -22.53 -3.06
C ALA A 182 1.50 -22.91 -2.06
N LYS A 183 1.08 -23.38 -0.87
CA LYS A 183 1.99 -23.87 0.16
C LYS A 183 2.65 -25.17 -0.27
#